data_f978ee5d90f77c021d0056da545b724e
#
_entry.id   f978ee5d90f77c021d0056da545b724e
#
_cell.length_a   1.000
_cell.length_b   1.000
_cell.length_c   1.000
_cell.angle_alpha   90.00
_cell.angle_beta   90.00
_cell.angle_gamma   90.00
#
_symmetry.space_group_name_H-M   'P 1'
#
loop_
_entity.id
_entity.type
_entity.pdbx_description
1 polymer ?
#
loop_
_entity_poly.entity_id
_entity_poly.type
_entity_poly.pdbx_seq_one_letter_code
_entity_poly.pdbx_strand_id
1 'polypeptide(L)'
;MIVNNQQGVNHESPQSQGQGNFPLPRNVSNPFRNSSGFYGEQNYDPKGMTNEESRSDDIVPSNAAKIKVIGVGGGGGNAVNRMIASEVSGIEFWTVNTDAQALTLSHASKRLQLGQKLTRGLGAGGNPAIGQKAAEESRDEIANALDHPDLV
;
A
#
# COMPACT_ATOMS: atom_id res chain seq x y z
N MET A 1 19.66 -36.99 -55.94
CA MET A 1 20.29 -37.68 -54.79
C MET A 1 20.03 -36.89 -53.57
N ILE A 2 19.06 -37.34 -52.78
CA ILE A 2 18.54 -36.67 -51.59
C ILE A 2 19.30 -37.29 -50.41
N VAL A 3 19.99 -36.48 -49.63
CA VAL A 3 20.55 -36.93 -48.34
C VAL A 3 19.89 -36.14 -47.24
N ASN A 4 19.04 -36.83 -46.53
CA ASN A 4 18.30 -36.36 -45.37
C ASN A 4 19.20 -36.60 -44.14
N ASN A 5 19.57 -35.57 -43.40
CA ASN A 5 20.29 -35.70 -42.12
C ASN A 5 19.49 -35.05 -41.00
N GLN A 6 18.68 -35.86 -40.35
CA GLN A 6 18.00 -35.51 -39.11
C GLN A 6 18.95 -35.79 -37.94
N GLN A 7 19.49 -34.79 -37.33
CA GLN A 7 20.08 -34.91 -35.99
C GLN A 7 19.09 -34.37 -34.96
N GLY A 8 18.51 -35.30 -34.21
CA GLY A 8 17.69 -35.01 -33.06
C GLY A 8 18.53 -34.42 -31.92
N VAL A 9 18.21 -33.25 -31.51
CA VAL A 9 18.76 -32.61 -30.30
C VAL A 9 17.84 -32.92 -29.14
N ASN A 10 18.26 -33.83 -28.27
CA ASN A 10 17.60 -34.11 -27.00
C ASN A 10 17.83 -32.92 -26.07
N HIS A 11 16.77 -32.16 -25.80
CA HIS A 11 16.72 -31.19 -24.72
C HIS A 11 16.40 -31.95 -23.42
N GLU A 12 17.44 -32.30 -22.68
CA GLU A 12 17.27 -32.66 -21.27
C GLU A 12 17.04 -31.39 -20.44
N SER A 13 15.87 -31.35 -19.80
CA SER A 13 15.54 -30.33 -18.83
C SER A 13 16.31 -30.54 -17.52
N PRO A 14 16.95 -29.52 -16.92
CA PRO A 14 17.62 -29.69 -15.64
C PRO A 14 16.58 -29.85 -14.54
N GLN A 15 16.67 -30.98 -13.84
CA GLN A 15 15.89 -31.24 -12.62
C GLN A 15 16.35 -30.28 -11.50
N SER A 16 15.46 -29.50 -11.00
CA SER A 16 15.67 -28.66 -9.82
C SER A 16 15.67 -29.53 -8.55
N GLN A 17 16.85 -29.87 -8.06
CA GLN A 17 17.04 -30.31 -6.67
C GLN A 17 17.57 -29.13 -5.86
N GLY A 18 16.82 -28.74 -4.85
CA GLY A 18 17.26 -27.70 -3.92
C GLY A 18 16.16 -27.32 -2.94
N GLN A 19 15.67 -28.30 -2.16
CA GLN A 19 14.92 -27.97 -0.94
C GLN A 19 15.91 -27.44 0.09
N GLY A 20 16.14 -26.13 0.07
CA GLY A 20 16.81 -25.42 1.16
C GLY A 20 15.89 -25.35 2.37
N ASN A 21 16.22 -26.20 3.36
CA ASN A 21 15.57 -26.21 4.66
C ASN A 21 16.04 -24.95 5.43
N PHE A 22 15.28 -23.85 5.37
CA PHE A 22 15.55 -22.67 6.17
C PHE A 22 15.02 -22.92 7.59
N PRO A 23 15.87 -22.87 8.61
CA PRO A 23 15.40 -23.00 9.99
C PRO A 23 14.52 -21.79 10.36
N LEU A 24 13.32 -22.08 10.87
CA LEU A 24 12.42 -21.08 11.42
C LEU A 24 13.11 -20.32 12.58
N PRO A 25 12.94 -19.01 12.70
CA PRO A 25 13.51 -18.24 13.79
C PRO A 25 12.93 -18.72 15.11
N ARG A 26 13.81 -19.05 16.06
CA ARG A 26 13.45 -19.43 17.42
C ARG A 26 12.71 -18.27 18.07
N ASN A 27 11.63 -18.62 18.72
CA ASN A 27 10.79 -17.87 19.61
C ASN A 27 11.59 -16.81 20.41
N VAL A 28 11.45 -15.54 20.03
CA VAL A 28 11.98 -14.43 20.82
C VAL A 28 10.98 -14.17 21.92
N SER A 29 11.32 -14.59 23.12
CA SER A 29 10.56 -14.34 24.34
C SER A 29 10.35 -12.85 24.55
N ASN A 30 9.10 -12.47 24.64
CA ASN A 30 8.65 -11.11 24.92
C ASN A 30 9.06 -10.72 26.35
N PRO A 31 9.93 -9.72 26.57
CA PRO A 31 10.45 -9.37 27.89
C PRO A 31 9.46 -8.63 28.81
N PHE A 32 8.21 -8.43 28.39
CA PHE A 32 7.19 -7.72 29.17
C PHE A 32 6.16 -8.61 29.87
N ARG A 33 6.44 -9.90 30.00
CA ARG A 33 5.52 -10.81 30.70
C ARG A 33 6.13 -11.26 32.02
N ASN A 34 6.17 -10.37 33.00
CA ASN A 34 6.23 -10.75 34.44
C ASN A 34 5.99 -9.52 35.33
N SER A 35 4.81 -9.42 35.87
CA SER A 35 4.60 -8.99 37.25
C SER A 35 3.25 -9.51 37.73
N SER A 36 3.31 -10.73 38.23
CA SER A 36 2.33 -11.26 39.16
C SER A 36 2.49 -10.55 40.48
N GLY A 37 1.40 -10.09 41.04
CA GLY A 37 1.35 -9.83 42.47
C GLY A 37 0.83 -8.45 42.83
N PHE A 38 -0.44 -8.38 43.08
CA PHE A 38 -1.00 -7.83 44.32
C PHE A 38 -2.53 -7.97 44.24
N TYR A 39 -3.07 -9.03 44.82
CA TYR A 39 -4.49 -9.12 45.12
C TYR A 39 -4.70 -8.36 46.44
N GLY A 40 -5.17 -7.13 46.35
CA GLY A 40 -5.79 -6.42 47.45
C GLY A 40 -7.28 -6.78 47.44
N GLU A 41 -7.75 -7.51 48.41
CA GLU A 41 -9.18 -7.63 48.72
C GLU A 41 -9.75 -6.23 48.97
N GLN A 42 -10.57 -5.76 48.08
CA GLN A 42 -11.42 -4.59 48.34
C GLN A 42 -12.85 -5.04 48.40
N ASN A 43 -13.44 -4.77 49.57
CA ASN A 43 -14.81 -5.05 49.96
C ASN A 43 -15.79 -4.53 48.88
N TYR A 44 -16.59 -5.46 48.37
CA TYR A 44 -17.73 -5.17 47.50
C TYR A 44 -18.83 -4.54 48.33
N ASP A 45 -19.12 -3.25 48.16
CA ASP A 45 -20.28 -2.58 48.71
C ASP A 45 -21.38 -2.51 47.63
N PRO A 46 -22.53 -3.22 47.80
CA PRO A 46 -23.56 -3.29 46.77
C PRO A 46 -24.57 -2.12 46.76
N LYS A 47 -24.29 -1.00 47.41
CA LYS A 47 -25.21 0.16 47.52
C LYS A 47 -24.58 1.48 47.17
N GLY A 48 -24.06 1.61 45.98
CA GLY A 48 -23.53 2.85 45.46
C GLY A 48 -23.63 2.92 43.94
N MET A 49 -24.82 2.67 43.39
CA MET A 49 -25.07 3.02 41.97
C MET A 49 -25.24 4.54 41.87
N THR A 50 -24.16 5.25 41.79
CA THR A 50 -24.13 6.54 41.10
C THR A 50 -23.56 6.29 39.72
N ASN A 51 -24.42 6.48 38.72
CA ASN A 51 -23.99 6.54 37.30
C ASN A 51 -23.05 7.72 37.12
N GLU A 52 -21.79 7.57 37.43
CA GLU A 52 -20.75 8.36 36.83
C GLU A 52 -20.50 7.78 35.43
N GLU A 53 -21.24 8.34 34.45
CA GLU A 53 -20.82 8.30 33.07
C GLU A 53 -19.35 8.72 33.05
N SER A 54 -18.48 7.74 32.94
CA SER A 54 -17.11 8.00 32.52
C SER A 54 -17.19 8.58 31.10
N ARG A 55 -17.35 9.90 31.07
CA ARG A 55 -17.01 10.70 29.90
C ARG A 55 -15.52 10.49 29.71
N SER A 56 -15.15 9.48 28.97
CA SER A 56 -13.94 9.53 28.20
C SER A 56 -14.17 10.72 27.26
N ASP A 57 -13.73 11.90 27.67
CA ASP A 57 -13.51 13.02 26.78
C ASP A 57 -12.40 12.54 25.83
N ASP A 58 -12.77 11.69 24.88
CA ASP A 58 -11.99 11.47 23.68
C ASP A 58 -11.86 12.84 23.04
N ILE A 59 -10.77 13.52 23.38
CA ILE A 59 -10.34 14.73 22.70
C ILE A 59 -10.06 14.27 21.27
N VAL A 60 -11.11 14.18 20.46
CA VAL A 60 -10.99 14.03 19.03
C VAL A 60 -10.40 15.36 18.56
N PRO A 61 -9.13 15.39 18.13
CA PRO A 61 -8.56 16.62 17.63
C PRO A 61 -9.44 17.08 16.47
N SER A 62 -10.17 18.16 16.63
CA SER A 62 -11.07 18.72 15.60
C SER A 62 -10.30 19.18 14.36
N ASN A 63 -8.97 19.11 14.38
CA ASN A 63 -8.04 19.48 13.32
C ASN A 63 -6.98 18.38 13.08
N ALA A 64 -7.42 17.17 12.73
CA ALA A 64 -6.50 16.22 12.14
C ALA A 64 -6.04 16.78 10.79
N ALA A 65 -4.71 16.93 10.59
CA ALA A 65 -4.14 17.40 9.34
C ALA A 65 -4.58 16.50 8.18
N LYS A 66 -5.04 17.12 7.10
CA LYS A 66 -5.42 16.42 5.87
C LYS A 66 -4.16 16.14 5.06
N ILE A 67 -3.62 14.94 5.21
CA ILE A 67 -2.40 14.51 4.52
C ILE A 67 -2.80 13.68 3.30
N LYS A 68 -2.27 14.03 2.13
CA LYS A 68 -2.40 13.25 0.91
C LYS A 68 -1.02 12.68 0.51
N VAL A 69 -0.97 11.41 0.15
CA VAL A 69 0.21 10.79 -0.46
C VAL A 69 -0.14 10.38 -1.88
N ILE A 70 0.62 10.88 -2.83
CA ILE A 70 0.39 10.65 -4.27
C ILE A 70 1.54 9.85 -4.85
N GLY A 71 1.27 8.61 -5.24
CA GLY A 71 2.22 7.76 -5.96
C GLY A 71 2.11 7.98 -7.45
N VAL A 72 3.18 8.51 -8.07
CA VAL A 72 3.22 8.79 -9.51
C VAL A 72 3.97 7.68 -10.25
N GLY A 73 3.36 7.17 -11.32
CA GLY A 73 3.91 6.09 -12.13
C GLY A 73 3.99 4.75 -11.42
N GLY A 74 4.65 3.77 -12.03
CA GLY A 74 4.75 2.41 -11.49
C GLY A 74 5.48 2.33 -10.15
N GLY A 75 6.60 3.03 -10.01
CA GLY A 75 7.37 3.08 -8.75
C GLY A 75 6.58 3.70 -7.61
N GLY A 76 5.93 4.84 -7.85
CA GLY A 76 5.08 5.53 -6.87
C GLY A 76 3.87 4.69 -6.48
N GLY A 77 3.20 4.04 -7.44
CA GLY A 77 2.09 3.12 -7.16
C GLY A 77 2.49 1.95 -6.27
N ASN A 78 3.66 1.35 -6.52
CA ASN A 78 4.19 0.28 -5.68
C ASN A 78 4.53 0.76 -4.26
N ALA A 79 5.07 1.97 -4.12
CA ALA A 79 5.34 2.56 -2.81
C ALA A 79 4.04 2.77 -2.02
N VAL A 80 3.02 3.34 -2.65
CA VAL A 80 1.68 3.53 -2.04
C VAL A 80 1.07 2.20 -1.62
N ASN A 81 1.11 1.17 -2.48
CA ASN A 81 0.61 -0.16 -2.12
C ASN A 81 1.30 -0.74 -0.87
N ARG A 82 2.62 -0.53 -0.73
CA ARG A 82 3.37 -0.96 0.46
C ARG A 82 2.96 -0.17 1.71
N MET A 83 2.77 1.15 1.60
CA MET A 83 2.30 1.97 2.72
C MET A 83 0.92 1.53 3.21
N ILE A 84 -0.01 1.24 2.29
CA ILE A 84 -1.33 0.72 2.60
C ILE A 84 -1.23 -0.66 3.28
N ALA A 85 -0.39 -1.55 2.77
CA ALA A 85 -0.16 -2.86 3.36
C ALA A 85 0.50 -2.80 4.76
N SER A 86 1.18 -1.69 5.09
CA SER A 86 1.73 -1.42 6.41
C SER A 86 0.72 -0.73 7.35
N GLU A 87 -0.55 -0.66 6.97
CA GLU A 87 -1.65 -0.12 7.77
C GLU A 87 -1.43 1.34 8.23
N VAL A 88 -0.73 2.15 7.43
CA VAL A 88 -0.57 3.58 7.71
C VAL A 88 -1.94 4.25 7.66
N SER A 89 -2.37 4.85 8.77
CA SER A 89 -3.69 5.47 8.93
C SER A 89 -3.61 7.00 8.90
N GLY A 90 -4.77 7.65 8.70
CA GLY A 90 -4.87 9.11 8.71
C GLY A 90 -4.37 9.80 7.44
N ILE A 91 -4.11 9.03 6.37
CA ILE A 91 -3.59 9.52 5.08
C ILE A 91 -4.54 9.15 3.95
N GLU A 92 -4.82 10.07 3.05
CA GLU A 92 -5.52 9.80 1.81
C GLU A 92 -4.50 9.38 0.74
N PHE A 93 -4.62 8.16 0.24
CA PHE A 93 -3.71 7.61 -0.77
C PHE A 93 -4.27 7.78 -2.18
N TRP A 94 -3.44 8.32 -3.05
CA TRP A 94 -3.67 8.47 -4.48
C TRP A 94 -2.62 7.72 -5.28
N THR A 95 -3.02 7.14 -6.40
CA THR A 95 -2.09 6.69 -7.45
C THR A 95 -2.44 7.33 -8.76
N VAL A 96 -1.40 7.79 -9.45
CA VAL A 96 -1.48 8.55 -10.69
C VAL A 96 -0.59 7.88 -11.73
N ASN A 97 -1.16 7.51 -12.87
CA ASN A 97 -0.39 6.85 -13.93
C ASN A 97 -1.00 7.13 -15.31
N THR A 98 -0.17 7.03 -16.34
CA THR A 98 -0.61 7.00 -17.73
C THR A 98 -1.03 5.60 -18.18
N ASP A 99 -0.65 4.56 -17.44
CA ASP A 99 -1.00 3.16 -17.69
C ASP A 99 -2.24 2.75 -16.88
N ALA A 100 -3.33 2.46 -17.58
CA ALA A 100 -4.60 2.06 -16.97
C ALA A 100 -4.50 0.71 -16.26
N GLN A 101 -3.71 -0.24 -16.77
CA GLN A 101 -3.52 -1.56 -16.15
C GLN A 101 -2.80 -1.43 -14.82
N ALA A 102 -1.76 -0.60 -14.74
CA ALA A 102 -1.05 -0.33 -13.49
C ALA A 102 -1.98 0.25 -12.42
N LEU A 103 -2.95 1.09 -12.82
CA LEU A 103 -3.94 1.65 -11.91
C LEU A 103 -4.93 0.60 -11.38
N THR A 104 -5.27 -0.41 -12.17
CA THR A 104 -6.17 -1.50 -11.69
C THR A 104 -5.53 -2.33 -10.59
N LEU A 105 -4.19 -2.43 -10.56
CA LEU A 105 -3.41 -3.15 -9.54
C LEU A 105 -3.14 -2.31 -8.29
N SER A 106 -3.53 -1.05 -8.29
CA SER A 106 -3.34 -0.17 -7.13
C SER A 106 -4.35 -0.47 -6.02
N HIS A 107 -3.88 -0.47 -4.79
CA HIS A 107 -4.71 -0.57 -3.58
C HIS A 107 -5.19 0.80 -3.07
N ALA A 108 -4.74 1.90 -3.68
CA ALA A 108 -5.17 3.23 -3.31
C ALA A 108 -6.68 3.41 -3.54
N SER A 109 -7.34 4.11 -2.60
CA SER A 109 -8.77 4.44 -2.69
C SER A 109 -9.07 5.41 -3.83
N LYS A 110 -8.08 6.23 -4.19
CA LYS A 110 -8.16 7.23 -5.26
C LYS A 110 -7.15 6.93 -6.36
N ARG A 111 -7.61 6.97 -7.59
CA ARG A 111 -6.79 6.66 -8.77
C ARG A 111 -7.08 7.68 -9.84
N LEU A 112 -6.02 8.19 -10.48
CA LEU A 112 -6.12 9.18 -11.55
C LEU A 112 -5.31 8.70 -12.76
N GLN A 113 -5.98 8.54 -13.90
CA GLN A 113 -5.32 8.23 -15.16
C GLN A 113 -4.95 9.52 -15.89
N LEU A 114 -3.68 9.69 -16.20
CA LEU A 114 -3.18 10.85 -16.94
C LEU A 114 -3.14 10.59 -18.45
N GLY A 115 -3.44 11.62 -19.23
CA GLY A 115 -3.26 11.62 -20.68
C GLY A 115 -4.04 10.52 -21.37
N GLN A 116 -5.29 10.33 -21.01
CA GLN A 116 -6.15 9.24 -21.51
C GLN A 116 -6.30 9.31 -23.05
N LYS A 117 -6.40 10.49 -23.61
CA LYS A 117 -6.51 10.68 -25.08
C LYS A 117 -5.16 10.41 -25.76
N LEU A 118 -4.08 10.91 -25.16
CA LEU A 118 -2.73 10.80 -25.72
C LEU A 118 -2.21 9.36 -25.68
N THR A 119 -2.33 8.68 -24.51
CA THR A 119 -1.72 7.36 -24.28
C THR A 119 -2.68 6.19 -24.51
N ARG A 120 -3.98 6.47 -24.56
CA ARG A 120 -5.05 5.45 -24.65
C ARG A 120 -4.96 4.38 -23.57
N GLY A 121 -4.37 4.74 -22.41
CA GLY A 121 -4.17 3.82 -21.28
C GLY A 121 -2.99 2.87 -21.41
N LEU A 122 -2.17 2.97 -22.46
CA LEU A 122 -0.99 2.12 -22.68
C LEU A 122 0.27 2.61 -21.96
N GLY A 123 0.18 3.75 -21.28
CA GLY A 123 1.33 4.35 -20.61
C GLY A 123 2.20 5.20 -21.52
N ALA A 124 3.16 5.92 -20.91
CA ALA A 124 4.11 6.78 -21.62
C ALA A 124 5.33 6.00 -22.18
N GLY A 125 5.44 4.70 -21.89
CA GLY A 125 6.54 3.85 -22.37
C GLY A 125 7.93 4.31 -21.91
N GLY A 126 8.04 5.01 -20.76
CA GLY A 126 9.31 5.57 -20.28
C GLY A 126 9.77 6.83 -21.05
N ASN A 127 8.95 7.39 -21.93
CA ASN A 127 9.28 8.62 -22.66
C ASN A 127 8.84 9.85 -21.85
N PRO A 128 9.78 10.71 -21.38
CA PRO A 128 9.46 11.87 -20.55
C PRO A 128 8.58 12.89 -21.27
N ALA A 129 8.77 13.08 -22.58
CA ALA A 129 7.98 14.05 -23.34
C ALA A 129 6.51 13.63 -23.48
N ILE A 130 6.23 12.31 -23.57
CA ILE A 130 4.87 11.78 -23.54
C ILE A 130 4.28 11.94 -22.15
N GLY A 131 5.05 11.65 -21.09
CA GLY A 131 4.65 11.85 -19.71
C GLY A 131 4.27 13.29 -19.40
N GLN A 132 5.08 14.25 -19.86
CA GLN A 132 4.81 15.67 -19.70
C GLN A 132 3.49 16.06 -20.37
N LYS A 133 3.31 15.70 -21.65
CA LYS A 133 2.07 16.01 -22.39
C LYS A 133 0.84 15.37 -21.77
N ALA A 134 0.98 14.15 -21.24
CA ALA A 134 -0.10 13.47 -20.54
C ALA A 134 -0.50 14.21 -19.24
N ALA A 135 0.48 14.73 -18.50
CA ALA A 135 0.23 15.56 -17.33
C ALA A 135 -0.41 16.90 -17.68
N GLU A 136 0.03 17.53 -18.77
CA GLU A 136 -0.57 18.77 -19.29
C GLU A 136 -2.02 18.56 -19.72
N GLU A 137 -2.33 17.44 -20.39
CA GLU A 137 -3.70 17.06 -20.76
C GLU A 137 -4.63 16.93 -19.55
N SER A 138 -4.12 16.37 -18.45
CA SER A 138 -4.90 16.10 -17.24
C SER A 138 -4.69 17.13 -16.13
N ARG A 139 -4.24 18.34 -16.45
CA ARG A 139 -3.87 19.38 -15.49
C ARG A 139 -4.98 19.73 -14.51
N ASP A 140 -6.21 19.90 -15.01
CA ASP A 140 -7.35 20.26 -14.17
C ASP A 140 -7.74 19.14 -13.22
N GLU A 141 -7.64 17.88 -13.68
CA GLU A 141 -7.90 16.69 -12.85
C GLU A 141 -6.86 16.55 -11.75
N ILE A 142 -5.58 16.84 -12.06
CA ILE A 142 -4.50 16.87 -11.07
C ILE A 142 -4.76 17.98 -10.04
N ALA A 143 -5.13 19.19 -10.49
CA ALA A 143 -5.43 20.30 -9.59
C ALA A 143 -6.59 19.95 -8.64
N ASN A 144 -7.64 19.33 -9.14
CA ASN A 144 -8.77 18.85 -8.31
C ASN A 144 -8.34 17.76 -7.32
N ALA A 145 -7.45 16.85 -7.71
CA ALA A 145 -6.92 15.83 -6.81
C ALA A 145 -6.09 16.44 -5.65
N LEU A 146 -5.44 17.57 -5.91
CA LEU A 146 -4.62 18.32 -4.96
C LEU A 146 -5.43 19.34 -4.14
N ASP A 147 -6.77 19.36 -4.27
CA ASP A 147 -7.60 20.36 -3.62
C ASP A 147 -7.51 20.27 -2.09
N HIS A 148 -7.10 21.40 -1.49
CA HIS A 148 -7.07 21.70 -0.04
C HIS A 148 -6.49 20.64 0.92
N PRO A 149 -5.34 20.01 0.68
CA PRO A 149 -4.64 19.28 1.74
C PRO A 149 -3.80 20.25 2.58
N ASP A 150 -3.54 19.86 3.82
CA ASP A 150 -2.58 20.55 4.68
C ASP A 150 -1.15 20.13 4.32
N LEU A 151 -0.98 18.91 3.76
CA LEU A 151 0.31 18.35 3.31
C LEU A 151 0.10 17.42 2.11
N VAL A 152 0.98 17.53 1.10
CA VAL A 152 1.12 16.58 -0.02
C VAL A 152 2.53 16.03 -0.05
#